data_9c4f42d6f15433497a8f79c3d76e7cf0
#
_entry.id   9c4f42d6f15433497a8f79c3d76e7cf0
#
_cell.length_a   1.000
_cell.length_b   1.000
_cell.length_c   1.000
_cell.angle_alpha   90.00
_cell.angle_beta   90.00
_cell.angle_gamma   90.00
#
_symmetry.space_group_name_H-M   'P 1'
#
loop_
_entity.id
_entity.type
_entity.pdbx_description
1 polymer ?
#
loop_
_entity_poly.entity_id
_entity_poly.type
_entity_poly.pdbx_seq_one_letter_code
_entity_poly.pdbx_strand_id
1 'polypeptide(L)'
;EIIKRKIILLSFLTAYLVSIRISGLIIFVEFIIAFIILFNIKKINLISFLKKNYLIFVQFFIFLLFFIYILNPILWTNPLEIIKSIEWMSKYYNDVCTNTLGNCLRALNLPSSYLFIWFFFKLPILVILGFVFFPFVEQKIFKDKIVSIYYGTFLLSVFLLLIIFILKNVALYDEIRHIMFLIPMIIIVSLTNIFYLNNK
;
A
#
# COMPACT_ATOMS: atom_id res chain seq x y z
N GLU A 1 -16.55 -24.12 -3.88
CA GLU A 1 -16.22 -23.63 -5.24
C GLU A 1 -16.01 -22.10 -5.26
N ILE A 2 -16.93 -21.30 -4.72
CA ILE A 2 -16.82 -19.82 -4.66
C ILE A 2 -15.57 -19.34 -3.92
N ILE A 3 -15.21 -19.98 -2.81
CA ILE A 3 -14.01 -19.59 -2.03
C ILE A 3 -12.74 -19.87 -2.84
N LYS A 4 -12.63 -21.02 -3.51
CA LYS A 4 -11.49 -21.37 -4.36
C LYS A 4 -11.29 -20.36 -5.49
N ARG A 5 -12.37 -19.96 -6.18
CA ARG A 5 -12.32 -18.95 -7.25
C ARG A 5 -11.80 -17.59 -6.73
N LYS A 6 -12.27 -17.18 -5.53
CA LYS A 6 -11.79 -15.93 -4.91
C LYS A 6 -10.32 -15.98 -4.53
N ILE A 7 -9.83 -17.13 -4.04
CA ILE A 7 -8.40 -17.32 -3.70
C ILE A 7 -7.55 -17.23 -4.96
N ILE A 8 -7.93 -17.93 -6.04
CA ILE A 8 -7.22 -17.88 -7.32
C ILE A 8 -7.17 -16.46 -7.86
N LEU A 9 -8.31 -15.75 -7.88
CA LEU A 9 -8.38 -14.37 -8.35
C LEU A 9 -7.50 -13.45 -7.52
N LEU A 10 -7.56 -13.55 -6.19
CA LEU A 10 -6.73 -12.73 -5.29
C LEU A 10 -5.23 -13.02 -5.49
N SER A 11 -4.85 -14.30 -5.62
CA SER A 11 -3.46 -14.70 -5.89
C SER A 11 -2.98 -14.16 -7.23
N PHE A 12 -3.82 -14.21 -8.26
CA PHE A 12 -3.49 -13.68 -9.59
C PHE A 12 -3.31 -12.17 -9.54
N LEU A 13 -4.24 -11.43 -8.95
CA LEU A 13 -4.14 -9.96 -8.84
C LEU A 13 -2.90 -9.53 -8.04
N THR A 14 -2.61 -10.23 -6.94
CA THR A 14 -1.41 -9.97 -6.13
C THR A 14 -0.14 -10.25 -6.92
N ALA A 15 -0.07 -11.39 -7.63
CA ALA A 15 1.06 -11.74 -8.49
C ALA A 15 1.25 -10.71 -9.61
N TYR A 16 0.17 -10.26 -10.22
CA TYR A 16 0.20 -9.25 -11.27
C TYR A 16 0.77 -7.92 -10.76
N LEU A 17 0.33 -7.46 -9.59
CA LEU A 17 0.87 -6.25 -8.96
C LEU A 17 2.38 -6.35 -8.68
N VAL A 18 2.83 -7.48 -8.12
CA VAL A 18 4.24 -7.73 -7.84
C VAL A 18 5.07 -7.82 -9.14
N SER A 19 4.49 -8.37 -10.21
CA SER A 19 5.17 -8.53 -11.51
C SER A 19 5.29 -7.22 -12.28
N ILE A 20 4.36 -6.28 -12.12
CA ILE A 20 4.46 -4.94 -12.73
C ILE A 20 5.58 -4.13 -12.08
N ARG A 21 5.64 -4.16 -10.76
CA ARG A 21 6.67 -3.46 -9.97
C ARG A 21 6.94 -4.21 -8.68
N ILE A 22 8.20 -4.34 -8.31
CA ILE A 22 8.61 -4.95 -7.03
C ILE A 22 7.99 -4.19 -5.82
N SER A 23 7.74 -2.88 -5.96
CA SER A 23 6.98 -2.12 -4.97
C SER A 23 5.56 -2.68 -4.73
N GLY A 24 5.01 -3.50 -5.62
CA GLY A 24 3.78 -4.26 -5.38
C GLY A 24 3.84 -5.20 -4.17
N LEU A 25 5.04 -5.53 -3.66
CA LEU A 25 5.21 -6.25 -2.38
C LEU A 25 4.60 -5.51 -1.19
N ILE A 26 4.38 -4.21 -1.29
CA ILE A 26 3.70 -3.40 -0.26
C ILE A 26 2.29 -3.94 0.04
N ILE A 27 1.63 -4.62 -0.92
CA ILE A 27 0.30 -5.23 -0.68
C ILE A 27 0.31 -6.22 0.48
N PHE A 28 1.43 -6.88 0.77
CA PHE A 28 1.53 -7.77 1.92
C PHE A 28 1.49 -7.00 3.24
N VAL A 29 2.07 -5.81 3.28
CA VAL A 29 1.97 -4.91 4.45
C VAL A 29 0.52 -4.51 4.67
N GLU A 30 -0.21 -4.19 3.60
CA GLU A 30 -1.64 -3.88 3.67
C GLU A 30 -2.48 -5.06 4.17
N PHE A 31 -2.20 -6.28 3.71
CA PHE A 31 -2.86 -7.47 4.25
C PHE A 31 -2.60 -7.64 5.74
N ILE A 32 -1.36 -7.43 6.21
CA ILE A 32 -1.02 -7.51 7.64
C ILE A 32 -1.82 -6.47 8.42
N ILE A 33 -1.84 -5.21 7.97
CA ILE A 33 -2.61 -4.13 8.61
C ILE A 33 -4.10 -4.49 8.66
N ALA A 34 -4.66 -4.94 7.53
CA ALA A 34 -6.07 -5.33 7.44
C ALA A 34 -6.40 -6.48 8.42
N PHE A 35 -5.53 -7.48 8.54
CA PHE A 35 -5.70 -8.56 9.51
C PHE A 35 -5.62 -8.07 10.96
N ILE A 36 -4.65 -7.20 11.29
CA ILE A 36 -4.53 -6.63 12.64
C ILE A 36 -5.83 -5.89 13.02
N ILE A 37 -6.34 -5.04 12.13
CA ILE A 37 -7.58 -4.30 12.36
C ILE A 37 -8.77 -5.26 12.50
N LEU A 38 -8.90 -6.22 11.60
CA LEU A 38 -9.98 -7.21 11.61
C LEU A 38 -10.01 -8.02 12.91
N PHE A 39 -8.85 -8.47 13.39
CA PHE A 39 -8.74 -9.24 14.63
C PHE A 39 -9.11 -8.40 15.85
N ASN A 40 -8.68 -7.14 15.90
CA ASN A 40 -9.02 -6.23 16.98
C ASN A 40 -10.54 -5.93 17.00
N ILE A 41 -11.14 -5.59 15.85
CA ILE A 41 -12.56 -5.25 15.77
C ILE A 41 -13.45 -6.47 16.06
N LYS A 42 -13.09 -7.64 15.53
CA LYS A 42 -13.88 -8.88 15.71
C LYS A 42 -13.47 -9.71 16.94
N LYS A 43 -12.45 -9.29 17.68
CA LYS A 43 -11.89 -10.02 18.85
C LYS A 43 -11.57 -11.49 18.52
N ILE A 44 -11.01 -11.76 17.33
CA ILE A 44 -10.67 -13.10 16.88
C ILE A 44 -9.28 -13.47 17.39
N ASN A 45 -9.12 -14.68 17.94
CA ASN A 45 -7.80 -15.19 18.28
C ASN A 45 -7.05 -15.59 17.01
N LEU A 46 -5.86 -14.97 16.81
CA LEU A 46 -5.00 -15.18 15.64
C LEU A 46 -4.65 -16.66 15.43
N ILE A 47 -4.26 -17.36 16.50
CA ILE A 47 -3.82 -18.75 16.43
C ILE A 47 -4.95 -19.67 15.97
N SER A 48 -6.15 -19.50 16.52
CA SER A 48 -7.32 -20.29 16.16
C SER A 48 -7.74 -20.01 14.72
N PHE A 49 -7.66 -18.75 14.28
CA PHE A 49 -7.96 -18.36 12.91
C PHE A 49 -6.97 -18.97 11.89
N LEU A 50 -5.67 -18.91 12.18
CA LEU A 50 -4.63 -19.49 11.32
C LEU A 50 -4.80 -21.01 11.22
N LYS A 51 -5.01 -21.71 12.35
CA LYS A 51 -5.25 -23.16 12.37
C LYS A 51 -6.48 -23.55 11.55
N LYS A 52 -7.55 -22.78 11.65
CA LYS A 52 -8.80 -23.06 10.91
C LYS A 52 -8.65 -22.82 9.40
N ASN A 53 -7.85 -21.85 8.99
CA ASN A 53 -7.77 -21.39 7.61
C ASN A 53 -6.41 -21.69 6.93
N TYR A 54 -5.56 -22.53 7.52
CA TYR A 54 -4.21 -22.77 7.01
C TYR A 54 -4.19 -23.25 5.55
N LEU A 55 -5.13 -24.11 5.15
CA LEU A 55 -5.25 -24.60 3.78
C LEU A 55 -5.53 -23.46 2.79
N ILE A 56 -6.31 -22.45 3.19
CA ILE A 56 -6.59 -21.27 2.38
C ILE A 56 -5.30 -20.48 2.15
N PHE A 57 -4.50 -20.28 3.20
CA PHE A 57 -3.21 -19.59 3.09
C PHE A 57 -2.22 -20.37 2.23
N VAL A 58 -2.12 -21.69 2.42
CA VAL A 58 -1.26 -22.55 1.60
C VAL A 58 -1.68 -22.46 0.13
N GLN A 59 -2.96 -22.59 -0.18
CA GLN A 59 -3.46 -22.46 -1.55
C GLN A 59 -3.17 -21.08 -2.14
N PHE A 60 -3.38 -20.01 -1.36
CA PHE A 60 -3.06 -18.64 -1.81
C PHE A 60 -1.59 -18.52 -2.20
N PHE A 61 -0.66 -18.98 -1.36
CA PHE A 61 0.77 -18.89 -1.64
C PHE A 61 1.22 -19.76 -2.81
N ILE A 62 0.66 -20.96 -2.96
CA ILE A 62 0.95 -21.84 -4.11
C ILE A 62 0.51 -21.15 -5.41
N PHE A 63 -0.73 -20.66 -5.49
CA PHE A 63 -1.21 -19.96 -6.67
C PHE A 63 -0.45 -18.65 -6.91
N LEU A 64 -0.08 -17.92 -5.86
CA LEU A 64 0.71 -16.70 -5.96
C LEU A 64 2.07 -16.98 -6.63
N LEU A 65 2.83 -17.97 -6.14
CA LEU A 65 4.12 -18.36 -6.71
C LEU A 65 3.99 -18.85 -8.15
N PHE A 66 2.95 -19.63 -8.43
CA PHE A 66 2.64 -20.11 -9.77
C PHE A 66 2.40 -18.94 -10.74
N PHE A 67 1.58 -17.96 -10.36
CA PHE A 67 1.30 -16.80 -11.20
C PHE A 67 2.51 -15.86 -11.32
N ILE A 68 3.29 -15.65 -10.25
CA ILE A 68 4.55 -14.89 -10.34
C ILE A 68 5.49 -15.55 -11.35
N TYR A 69 5.62 -16.87 -11.32
CA TYR A 69 6.47 -17.60 -12.26
C TYR A 69 5.99 -17.44 -13.71
N ILE A 70 4.69 -17.57 -13.97
CA ILE A 70 4.12 -17.39 -15.33
C ILE A 70 4.28 -15.97 -15.84
N LEU A 71 4.02 -14.97 -14.98
CA LEU A 71 4.03 -13.56 -15.38
C LEU A 71 5.44 -12.99 -15.56
N ASN A 72 6.48 -13.68 -15.07
CA ASN A 72 7.86 -13.23 -15.18
C ASN A 72 8.73 -14.21 -15.96
N PRO A 73 8.85 -14.06 -17.28
CA PRO A 73 9.64 -15.00 -18.12
C PRO A 73 11.11 -15.14 -17.71
N ILE A 74 11.69 -14.12 -17.08
CA ILE A 74 13.06 -14.16 -16.57
C ILE A 74 13.27 -15.29 -15.52
N LEU A 75 12.21 -15.65 -14.79
CA LEU A 75 12.26 -16.72 -13.80
C LEU A 75 12.27 -18.12 -14.43
N TRP A 76 11.95 -18.24 -15.71
CA TRP A 76 11.95 -19.52 -16.40
C TRP A 76 13.38 -20.06 -16.61
N THR A 77 14.34 -19.13 -16.75
CA THR A 77 15.76 -19.48 -16.90
C THR A 77 16.46 -19.58 -15.54
N ASN A 78 16.14 -18.70 -14.61
CA ASN A 78 16.74 -18.67 -13.29
C ASN A 78 15.72 -18.19 -12.23
N PRO A 79 15.10 -19.10 -11.46
CA PRO A 79 14.11 -18.74 -10.43
C PRO A 79 14.65 -17.82 -9.32
N LEU A 80 15.97 -17.80 -9.07
CA LEU A 80 16.58 -16.95 -8.05
C LEU A 80 16.74 -15.49 -8.48
N GLU A 81 16.48 -15.16 -9.74
CA GLU A 81 16.55 -13.78 -10.23
C GLU A 81 15.56 -12.84 -9.53
N ILE A 82 14.48 -13.35 -8.95
CA ILE A 82 13.55 -12.52 -8.17
C ILE A 82 14.24 -11.90 -6.95
N ILE A 83 15.11 -12.64 -6.28
CA ILE A 83 15.87 -12.15 -5.10
C ILE A 83 16.86 -11.08 -5.53
N LYS A 84 17.61 -11.35 -6.61
CA LYS A 84 18.56 -10.38 -7.17
C LYS A 84 17.85 -9.10 -7.66
N SER A 85 16.66 -9.26 -8.26
CA SER A 85 15.86 -8.10 -8.71
C SER A 85 15.44 -7.22 -7.54
N ILE A 86 15.05 -7.80 -6.41
CA ILE A 86 14.72 -7.05 -5.18
C ILE A 86 15.97 -6.30 -4.66
N GLU A 87 17.11 -6.98 -4.60
CA GLU A 87 18.36 -6.37 -4.15
C GLU A 87 18.79 -5.23 -5.09
N TRP A 88 18.71 -5.45 -6.39
CA TRP A 88 19.07 -4.46 -7.41
C TRP A 88 18.19 -3.22 -7.31
N MET A 89 16.88 -3.39 -7.24
CA MET A 89 15.93 -2.28 -7.11
C MET A 89 16.10 -1.50 -5.81
N SER A 90 16.54 -2.14 -4.73
CA SER A 90 16.80 -1.44 -3.46
C SER A 90 18.03 -0.52 -3.52
N LYS A 91 18.96 -0.80 -4.44
CA LYS A 91 20.21 -0.04 -4.61
C LYS A 91 20.17 0.93 -5.80
N TYR A 92 19.21 0.69 -6.74
CA TYR A 92 19.12 1.50 -7.95
C TYR A 92 18.37 2.80 -7.68
N TYR A 93 19.01 3.89 -7.94
CA TYR A 93 18.38 5.22 -8.00
C TYR A 93 19.03 6.04 -9.11
N ASN A 94 18.24 6.89 -9.72
CA ASN A 94 18.76 7.91 -10.62
C ASN A 94 19.06 9.17 -9.82
N ASP A 95 20.30 9.65 -9.88
CA ASP A 95 20.69 10.92 -9.26
C ASP A 95 20.21 12.10 -10.12
N VAL A 96 18.88 12.12 -10.33
CA VAL A 96 18.21 13.18 -11.08
C VAL A 96 17.83 14.30 -10.13
N CYS A 97 18.08 15.51 -10.58
CA CYS A 97 17.63 16.71 -9.90
C CYS A 97 16.14 16.94 -10.15
N THR A 98 15.35 17.01 -9.08
CA THR A 98 13.97 17.47 -9.14
C THR A 98 13.88 18.90 -8.66
N ASN A 99 13.43 19.81 -9.55
CA ASN A 99 13.25 21.21 -9.17
C ASN A 99 12.06 21.34 -8.22
N THR A 100 12.32 21.66 -6.96
CA THR A 100 11.30 21.79 -5.92
C THR A 100 11.42 23.17 -5.29
N LEU A 101 10.39 24.01 -5.45
CA LEU A 101 10.38 25.41 -4.94
C LEU A 101 11.61 26.22 -5.38
N GLY A 102 12.04 26.06 -6.63
CA GLY A 102 13.20 26.78 -7.18
C GLY A 102 14.56 26.17 -6.85
N ASN A 103 14.61 25.12 -6.04
CA ASN A 103 15.84 24.42 -5.69
C ASN A 103 15.95 23.07 -6.39
N CYS A 104 17.14 22.76 -6.89
CA CYS A 104 17.47 21.44 -7.41
C CYS A 104 17.73 20.47 -6.27
N LEU A 105 16.80 19.56 -5.97
CA LEU A 105 16.94 18.54 -4.94
C LEU A 105 17.30 17.20 -5.58
N ARG A 106 18.41 16.62 -5.10
CA ARG A 106 18.87 15.29 -5.54
C ARG A 106 18.20 14.18 -4.72
N ALA A 107 17.98 13.03 -5.33
CA ALA A 107 17.23 11.90 -4.75
C ALA A 107 17.75 11.42 -3.38
N LEU A 108 19.05 11.53 -3.10
CA LEU A 108 19.65 11.10 -1.83
C LEU A 108 19.54 12.13 -0.71
N ASN A 109 19.36 13.41 -1.04
CA ASN A 109 19.41 14.52 -0.08
C ASN A 109 18.07 15.25 -0.01
N LEU A 110 16.98 14.47 0.08
CA LEU A 110 15.63 15.03 0.14
C LEU A 110 15.30 15.47 1.56
N PRO A 111 14.77 16.70 1.75
CA PRO A 111 14.22 17.10 3.03
C PRO A 111 12.97 16.30 3.35
N SER A 112 12.68 16.08 4.63
CA SER A 112 11.46 15.36 5.08
C SER A 112 10.15 16.04 4.62
N SER A 113 10.21 17.34 4.32
CA SER A 113 9.08 18.10 3.76
C SER A 113 8.82 17.82 2.27
N TYR A 114 9.73 17.19 1.55
CA TYR A 114 9.63 16.95 0.11
C TYR A 114 8.28 16.29 -0.30
N LEU A 115 7.91 15.22 0.37
CA LEU A 115 6.67 14.49 0.09
C LEU A 115 5.43 15.34 0.32
N PHE A 116 5.39 16.10 1.43
CA PHE A 116 4.26 16.96 1.77
C PHE A 116 4.09 18.10 0.76
N ILE A 117 5.20 18.70 0.29
CA ILE A 117 5.21 19.73 -0.74
C ILE A 117 4.57 19.19 -2.02
N TRP A 118 5.03 18.04 -2.50
CA TRP A 118 4.52 17.46 -3.73
C TRP A 118 3.09 16.95 -3.63
N PHE A 119 2.66 16.40 -2.49
CA PHE A 119 1.25 16.09 -2.26
C PHE A 119 0.38 17.34 -2.31
N PHE A 120 0.83 18.42 -1.73
CA PHE A 120 0.09 19.68 -1.75
C PHE A 120 -0.10 20.23 -3.18
N PHE A 121 0.92 20.13 -4.03
CA PHE A 121 0.83 20.62 -5.40
C PHE A 121 0.15 19.66 -6.38
N LYS A 122 0.18 18.37 -6.13
CA LYS A 122 -0.33 17.35 -7.07
C LYS A 122 -1.73 16.84 -6.74
N LEU A 123 -2.16 16.93 -5.49
CA LEU A 123 -3.49 16.49 -5.10
C LEU A 123 -4.50 17.65 -5.21
N PRO A 124 -5.74 17.37 -5.68
CA PRO A 124 -6.81 18.35 -5.63
C PRO A 124 -7.06 18.83 -4.19
N ILE A 125 -7.31 20.12 -4.00
CA ILE A 125 -7.50 20.71 -2.69
C ILE A 125 -8.62 20.04 -1.89
N LEU A 126 -9.68 19.57 -2.56
CA LEU A 126 -10.78 18.85 -1.94
C LEU A 126 -10.31 17.53 -1.30
N VAL A 127 -9.35 16.82 -1.94
CA VAL A 127 -8.77 15.59 -1.41
C VAL A 127 -7.92 15.89 -0.19
N ILE A 128 -7.12 16.95 -0.22
CA ILE A 128 -6.29 17.37 0.91
C ILE A 128 -7.17 17.74 2.11
N LEU A 129 -8.19 18.58 1.90
CA LEU A 129 -9.14 18.96 2.95
C LEU A 129 -9.88 17.74 3.50
N GLY A 130 -10.39 16.88 2.62
CA GLY A 130 -11.06 15.65 3.02
C GLY A 130 -10.15 14.75 3.87
N PHE A 131 -8.88 14.63 3.52
CA PHE A 131 -7.92 13.83 4.31
C PHE A 131 -7.67 14.44 5.69
N VAL A 132 -7.51 15.77 5.79
CA VAL A 132 -7.27 16.46 7.06
C VAL A 132 -8.46 16.36 8.02
N PHE A 133 -9.68 16.19 7.51
CA PHE A 133 -10.88 16.06 8.34
C PHE A 133 -11.02 14.70 9.06
N PHE A 134 -10.08 13.77 8.93
CA PHE A 134 -10.18 12.45 9.57
C PHE A 134 -10.47 12.50 11.08
N PRO A 135 -9.86 13.40 11.92
CA PRO A 135 -10.10 13.38 13.35
C PRO A 135 -11.54 13.73 13.75
N PHE A 136 -12.25 14.48 12.87
CA PHE A 136 -13.62 14.93 13.15
C PHE A 136 -14.68 13.87 12.84
N VAL A 137 -14.35 12.87 12.02
CA VAL A 137 -15.31 11.87 11.53
C VAL A 137 -14.99 10.44 11.98
N GLU A 138 -13.82 10.20 12.53
CA GLU A 138 -13.36 8.87 12.92
C GLU A 138 -14.38 8.13 13.82
N GLN A 139 -14.95 8.83 14.82
CA GLN A 139 -15.92 8.24 15.74
C GLN A 139 -17.19 7.75 15.04
N LYS A 140 -17.61 8.42 13.96
CA LYS A 140 -18.78 8.02 13.17
C LYS A 140 -18.43 6.81 12.29
N ILE A 141 -17.28 6.84 11.66
CA ILE A 141 -16.80 5.76 10.77
C ILE A 141 -16.60 4.46 11.55
N PHE A 142 -16.01 4.54 12.73
CA PHE A 142 -15.75 3.37 13.56
C PHE A 142 -16.99 2.72 14.18
N LYS A 143 -18.19 3.30 14.04
CA LYS A 143 -19.44 2.63 14.39
C LYS A 143 -19.81 1.52 13.41
N ASP A 144 -19.50 1.68 12.12
CA ASP A 144 -19.70 0.64 11.11
C ASP A 144 -18.44 -0.24 11.03
N LYS A 145 -18.59 -1.50 11.49
CA LYS A 145 -17.47 -2.46 11.55
C LYS A 145 -16.85 -2.76 10.18
N ILE A 146 -17.64 -2.75 9.11
CA ILE A 146 -17.15 -3.09 7.77
C ILE A 146 -16.37 -1.91 7.21
N VAL A 147 -16.96 -0.72 7.24
CA VAL A 147 -16.30 0.51 6.79
C VAL A 147 -15.04 0.78 7.59
N SER A 148 -15.08 0.57 8.91
CA SER A 148 -13.96 0.69 9.84
C SER A 148 -12.73 -0.12 9.43
N ILE A 149 -12.93 -1.37 8.95
CA ILE A 149 -11.82 -2.22 8.53
C ILE A 149 -11.15 -1.64 7.29
N TYR A 150 -11.90 -1.29 6.26
CA TYR A 150 -11.34 -0.74 5.03
C TYR A 150 -10.71 0.64 5.26
N TYR A 151 -11.46 1.53 5.91
CA TYR A 151 -10.99 2.88 6.22
C TYR A 151 -9.71 2.86 7.07
N GLY A 152 -9.72 2.10 8.16
CA GLY A 152 -8.55 1.98 9.03
C GLY A 152 -7.34 1.37 8.31
N THR A 153 -7.56 0.39 7.42
CA THR A 153 -6.48 -0.19 6.62
C THR A 153 -5.84 0.87 5.73
N PHE A 154 -6.62 1.58 4.93
CA PHE A 154 -6.06 2.61 4.03
C PHE A 154 -5.42 3.76 4.80
N LEU A 155 -6.06 4.23 5.89
CA LEU A 155 -5.51 5.32 6.71
C LEU A 155 -4.16 4.93 7.33
N LEU A 156 -4.09 3.77 7.98
CA LEU A 156 -2.85 3.30 8.59
C LEU A 156 -1.77 2.98 7.55
N SER A 157 -2.14 2.43 6.38
CA SER A 157 -1.19 2.18 5.29
C SER A 157 -0.57 3.47 4.80
N VAL A 158 -1.36 4.52 4.58
CA VAL A 158 -0.85 5.83 4.15
C VAL A 158 0.14 6.38 5.17
N PHE A 159 -0.23 6.45 6.45
CA PHE A 159 0.66 6.98 7.49
C PHE A 159 1.93 6.15 7.66
N LEU A 160 1.78 4.83 7.75
CA LEU A 160 2.91 3.92 7.96
C LEU A 160 3.92 4.01 6.80
N LEU A 161 3.44 4.01 5.56
CA LEU A 161 4.31 4.09 4.40
C LEU A 161 5.00 5.45 4.29
N LEU A 162 4.29 6.56 4.53
CA LEU A 162 4.92 7.89 4.58
C LEU A 162 6.00 7.97 5.65
N ILE A 163 5.74 7.45 6.85
CA ILE A 163 6.72 7.40 7.93
C ILE A 163 7.95 6.57 7.52
N ILE A 164 7.75 5.39 6.92
CA ILE A 164 8.85 4.55 6.44
C ILE A 164 9.69 5.29 5.39
N PHE A 165 9.07 5.95 4.41
CA PHE A 165 9.80 6.69 3.37
C PHE A 165 10.64 7.81 3.96
N ILE A 166 10.10 8.54 4.94
CA ILE A 166 10.81 9.65 5.61
C ILE A 166 11.96 9.11 6.48
N LEU A 167 11.68 8.11 7.35
CA LEU A 167 12.68 7.58 8.28
C LEU A 167 13.83 6.83 7.60
N LYS A 168 13.54 6.17 6.49
CA LYS A 168 14.55 5.43 5.71
C LYS A 168 15.26 6.29 4.69
N ASN A 169 14.93 7.58 4.58
CA ASN A 169 15.48 8.48 3.56
C ASN A 169 15.47 7.80 2.17
N VAL A 170 14.32 7.23 1.80
CA VAL A 170 14.21 6.51 0.53
C VAL A 170 14.48 7.48 -0.61
N ALA A 171 15.39 7.11 -1.50
CA ALA A 171 15.73 7.91 -2.65
C ALA A 171 14.50 8.06 -3.56
N LEU A 172 13.91 9.26 -3.54
CA LEU A 172 12.77 9.60 -4.38
C LEU A 172 13.25 10.59 -5.44
N TYR A 173 12.83 10.40 -6.65
CA TYR A 173 13.05 11.35 -7.74
C TYR A 173 11.76 11.45 -8.56
N ASP A 174 11.69 12.47 -9.40
CA ASP A 174 10.54 12.66 -10.27
C ASP A 174 9.21 12.84 -9.48
N GLU A 175 9.27 13.72 -8.48
CA GLU A 175 8.14 14.17 -7.66
C GLU A 175 7.51 13.02 -6.83
N ILE A 176 6.23 12.70 -7.05
CA ILE A 176 5.48 11.63 -6.33
C ILE A 176 5.37 10.33 -7.12
N ARG A 177 6.06 10.20 -8.24
CA ARG A 177 5.92 9.04 -9.14
C ARG A 177 6.14 7.69 -8.45
N HIS A 178 7.09 7.65 -7.53
CA HIS A 178 7.41 6.42 -6.80
C HIS A 178 6.36 6.02 -5.75
N ILE A 179 5.51 6.98 -5.35
CA ILE A 179 4.49 6.79 -4.32
C ILE A 179 3.07 6.99 -4.85
N MET A 180 2.89 6.97 -6.18
CA MET A 180 1.57 7.14 -6.81
C MET A 180 0.52 6.13 -6.32
N PHE A 181 0.94 4.96 -5.86
CA PHE A 181 0.03 3.96 -5.29
C PHE A 181 -0.65 4.41 -3.98
N LEU A 182 -0.10 5.42 -3.28
CA LEU A 182 -0.74 6.02 -2.11
C LEU A 182 -1.92 6.94 -2.47
N ILE A 183 -1.91 7.51 -3.68
CA ILE A 183 -2.93 8.48 -4.10
C ILE A 183 -4.35 7.89 -4.04
N PRO A 184 -4.64 6.70 -4.60
CA PRO A 184 -5.96 6.09 -4.49
C PRO A 184 -6.40 5.89 -3.04
N MET A 185 -5.48 5.51 -2.15
CA MET A 185 -5.79 5.32 -0.72
C MET A 185 -6.16 6.64 -0.05
N ILE A 186 -5.38 7.71 -0.32
CA ILE A 186 -5.66 9.07 0.18
C ILE A 186 -7.02 9.54 -0.32
N ILE A 187 -7.34 9.31 -1.59
CA ILE A 187 -8.63 9.67 -2.18
C ILE A 187 -9.78 8.93 -1.50
N ILE A 188 -9.66 7.62 -1.28
CA ILE A 188 -10.70 6.82 -0.62
C ILE A 188 -10.93 7.33 0.81
N VAL A 189 -9.87 7.57 1.57
CA VAL A 189 -9.97 8.13 2.93
C VAL A 189 -10.65 9.50 2.90
N SER A 190 -10.22 10.38 1.99
CA SER A 190 -10.76 11.74 1.87
C SER A 190 -12.24 11.76 1.51
N LEU A 191 -12.65 10.96 0.51
CA LEU A 191 -14.05 10.87 0.10
C LEU A 191 -14.92 10.28 1.20
N THR A 192 -14.42 9.27 1.92
CA THR A 192 -15.11 8.69 3.07
C THR A 192 -15.32 9.75 4.15
N ASN A 193 -14.29 10.55 4.46
CA ASN A 193 -14.39 11.62 5.43
C ASN A 193 -15.43 12.67 5.03
N ILE A 194 -15.41 13.13 3.79
CA ILE A 194 -16.38 14.09 3.26
C ILE A 194 -17.80 13.54 3.35
N PHE A 195 -18.00 12.28 2.97
CA PHE A 195 -19.30 11.62 3.06
C PHE A 195 -19.85 11.59 4.49
N TYR A 196 -19.01 11.20 5.47
CA TYR A 196 -19.44 11.15 6.87
C TYR A 196 -19.53 12.53 7.55
N LEU A 197 -18.89 13.55 7.01
CA LEU A 197 -19.11 14.95 7.44
C LEU A 197 -20.50 15.44 7.02
N ASN A 198 -20.92 15.14 5.80
CA ASN A 198 -22.18 15.62 5.24
C ASN A 198 -23.40 14.86 5.80
N ASN A 199 -23.23 13.62 6.21
CA ASN A 199 -24.30 12.83 6.85
C ASN A 199 -24.36 13.17 8.34
N LYS A 200 -25.28 14.12 8.67
CA LYS A 200 -25.64 14.49 10.05
C LYS A 200 -26.48 13.41 10.73
#